data_d436d42dc5177da1ea69e1a0d7c56843
#
_entry.id   d436d42dc5177da1ea69e1a0d7c56843
#
_cell.length_a   1.000
_cell.length_b   1.000
_cell.length_c   1.000
_cell.angle_alpha   90.00
_cell.angle_beta   90.00
_cell.angle_gamma   90.00
#
_symmetry.space_group_name_H-M   'P 1'
#
loop_
_entity.id
_entity.type
_entity.pdbx_description
1 polymer ?
#
loop_
_entity_poly.entity_id
_entity_poly.type
_entity_poly.pdbx_seq_one_letter_code
_entity_poly.pdbx_strand_id
1 'polypeptide(L)'
;MEPLAGLKVIEMGQLIAGPFAAKTLADFGADVVKIEPPKVGDALRKWRLLKNGTSVWWQVQSRNKRSLSLDLRQKDAQDIVRTLATEADILIENFRPGTLEGWGLDPEKLLELNPKLIVLCISGYGQTGPYKDKPGFGVVAEAMGGLRHLTAEPGRVPVRVGVSIGDTLASLHGVIGILLALQERHRSGKGQVIDVALYEAVFNCMESLLPEYSEFGEVRQAAGSALPGIAPSNAYQCADGGYVLVAGNGDSIFKRLMKLIGRDDLGNDPQLENNDGRVKRVQELDQAIGAWAKAITTDKALELLDSVDVPAGRIYTVADIANDPHYRARENIQSIQMQDGSHLEVPGVLPKLSRTPGSIRTLAPTIGQNTDEILKEIGLDDLQIASLKERGVAFTQ
;
A
#
# COMPACT_ATOMS: atom_id res chain seq x y z
N MET A 1 21.12 5.03 -14.09
CA MET A 1 20.16 6.15 -13.93
C MET A 1 18.83 5.55 -13.53
N GLU A 2 18.23 6.05 -12.45
CA GLU A 2 16.91 5.57 -11.98
C GLU A 2 15.80 5.99 -12.94
N PRO A 3 14.71 5.20 -13.06
CA PRO A 3 13.73 5.39 -14.15
C PRO A 3 12.94 6.71 -14.04
N LEU A 4 12.82 7.28 -12.84
CA LEU A 4 12.10 8.54 -12.61
C LEU A 4 13.05 9.71 -12.26
N ALA A 5 14.36 9.56 -12.50
CA ALA A 5 15.33 10.61 -12.26
C ALA A 5 15.00 11.86 -13.11
N GLY A 6 15.01 13.01 -12.48
CA GLY A 6 14.68 14.31 -13.09
C GLY A 6 13.20 14.71 -12.98
N LEU A 7 12.30 13.82 -12.53
CA LEU A 7 10.92 14.22 -12.22
C LEU A 7 10.85 14.95 -10.88
N LYS A 8 10.20 16.10 -10.87
CA LYS A 8 9.93 16.94 -9.69
C LYS A 8 8.52 16.65 -9.16
N VAL A 9 8.41 16.23 -7.92
CA VAL A 9 7.13 15.85 -7.28
C VAL A 9 6.89 16.71 -6.06
N ILE A 10 5.73 17.34 -5.99
CA ILE A 10 5.21 18.01 -4.80
C ILE A 10 4.27 17.04 -4.10
N GLU A 11 4.55 16.70 -2.86
CA GLU A 11 3.67 15.91 -2.01
C GLU A 11 3.09 16.79 -0.91
N MET A 12 1.77 17.00 -0.96
CA MET A 12 1.02 17.71 0.06
C MET A 12 0.22 16.75 0.96
N GLY A 13 0.14 15.47 0.57
CA GLY A 13 -0.59 14.43 1.26
C GLY A 13 -0.11 14.19 2.70
N GLN A 14 -0.97 13.60 3.52
CA GLN A 14 -0.67 13.25 4.90
C GLN A 14 -0.94 11.77 5.20
N LEU A 15 -0.34 11.26 6.26
CA LEU A 15 -0.50 9.90 6.77
C LEU A 15 -0.01 8.83 5.79
N ILE A 16 -0.91 8.20 4.99
CA ILE A 16 -0.60 6.97 4.29
C ILE A 16 -0.73 7.12 2.78
N ALA A 17 -1.92 7.40 2.25
CA ALA A 17 -2.20 7.23 0.83
C ALA A 17 -1.32 8.09 -0.09
N GLY A 18 -1.35 9.42 0.04
CA GLY A 18 -0.45 10.31 -0.71
C GLY A 18 1.03 10.04 -0.44
N PRO A 19 1.44 9.96 0.85
CA PRO A 19 2.82 9.68 1.23
C PRO A 19 3.38 8.35 0.69
N PHE A 20 2.58 7.27 0.62
CA PHE A 20 3.04 6.01 0.05
C PHE A 20 3.22 6.09 -1.47
N ALA A 21 2.30 6.76 -2.18
CA ALA A 21 2.44 7.01 -3.62
C ALA A 21 3.73 7.79 -3.91
N ALA A 22 3.94 8.91 -3.21
CA ALA A 22 5.12 9.76 -3.36
C ALA A 22 6.43 9.03 -2.99
N LYS A 23 6.43 8.22 -1.89
CA LYS A 23 7.57 7.37 -1.52
C LYS A 23 7.92 6.40 -2.64
N THR A 24 6.91 5.79 -3.27
CA THR A 24 7.15 4.85 -4.36
C THR A 24 7.85 5.53 -5.54
N LEU A 25 7.45 6.74 -5.90
CA LEU A 25 8.14 7.54 -6.93
C LEU A 25 9.57 7.92 -6.49
N ALA A 26 9.73 8.34 -5.23
CA ALA A 26 11.03 8.68 -4.66
C ALA A 26 12.00 7.49 -4.67
N ASP A 27 11.54 6.30 -4.33
CA ASP A 27 12.36 5.07 -4.33
C ASP A 27 12.91 4.73 -5.74
N PHE A 28 12.30 5.25 -6.80
CA PHE A 28 12.72 5.10 -8.20
C PHE A 28 13.34 6.36 -8.82
N GLY A 29 13.73 7.34 -8.00
CA GLY A 29 14.58 8.45 -8.44
C GLY A 29 13.91 9.80 -8.59
N ALA A 30 12.61 9.93 -8.40
CA ALA A 30 11.94 11.22 -8.40
C ALA A 30 12.45 12.11 -7.24
N ASP A 31 12.60 13.42 -7.51
CA ASP A 31 12.85 14.42 -6.47
C ASP A 31 11.52 14.83 -5.83
N VAL A 32 11.28 14.35 -4.62
CA VAL A 32 10.02 14.54 -3.91
C VAL A 32 10.17 15.56 -2.80
N VAL A 33 9.48 16.69 -2.94
CA VAL A 33 9.33 17.70 -1.90
C VAL A 33 8.04 17.42 -1.12
N LYS A 34 8.18 16.98 0.12
CA LYS A 34 7.09 16.79 1.08
C LYS A 34 6.78 18.10 1.77
N ILE A 35 5.59 18.66 1.56
CA ILE A 35 5.10 19.83 2.27
C ILE A 35 4.36 19.39 3.53
N GLU A 36 4.74 19.96 4.67
CA GLU A 36 4.14 19.60 5.96
C GLU A 36 3.98 20.82 6.89
N PRO A 37 3.00 20.81 7.82
CA PRO A 37 2.74 21.97 8.67
C PRO A 37 3.90 22.26 9.63
N PRO A 38 4.17 23.55 9.94
CA PRO A 38 5.23 23.96 10.85
C PRO A 38 5.12 23.31 12.23
N LYS A 39 6.27 23.03 12.84
CA LYS A 39 6.45 22.51 14.22
C LYS A 39 5.86 21.13 14.50
N VAL A 40 4.75 20.76 13.88
CA VAL A 40 4.07 19.47 14.13
C VAL A 40 4.37 18.42 13.06
N GLY A 41 4.59 18.86 11.82
CA GLY A 41 4.80 17.98 10.67
C GLY A 41 3.58 17.11 10.33
N ASP A 42 3.81 16.08 9.53
CA ASP A 42 2.81 15.06 9.23
C ASP A 42 2.43 14.27 10.49
N ALA A 43 1.14 14.02 10.67
CA ALA A 43 0.63 13.28 11.83
C ALA A 43 1.26 11.88 11.97
N LEU A 44 1.71 11.25 10.87
CA LEU A 44 2.40 9.97 10.89
C LEU A 44 3.67 9.97 11.75
N ARG A 45 4.31 11.12 11.91
CA ARG A 45 5.51 11.26 12.78
C ARG A 45 5.25 10.84 14.23
N LYS A 46 3.99 10.81 14.66
CA LYS A 46 3.57 10.47 16.04
C LYS A 46 2.76 9.18 16.14
N TRP A 47 2.67 8.40 15.05
CA TRP A 47 1.89 7.17 15.04
C TRP A 47 2.71 5.95 15.47
N ARG A 48 2.06 5.04 16.22
CA ARG A 48 2.59 3.75 16.69
C ARG A 48 3.85 3.92 17.55
N LEU A 49 4.89 3.13 17.30
CA LEU A 49 6.11 3.10 18.10
C LEU A 49 7.07 4.22 17.68
N LEU A 50 7.51 4.98 18.67
CA LEU A 50 8.41 6.11 18.47
C LEU A 50 9.83 5.76 18.90
N LYS A 51 10.80 6.18 18.08
CA LYS A 51 12.23 6.22 18.43
C LYS A 51 12.68 7.68 18.38
N ASN A 52 13.27 8.16 19.44
CA ASN A 52 13.71 9.56 19.58
C ASN A 52 12.57 10.56 19.25
N GLY A 53 11.33 10.26 19.68
CA GLY A 53 10.17 11.11 19.50
C GLY A 53 9.54 11.09 18.11
N THR A 54 10.06 10.29 17.17
CA THR A 54 9.55 10.14 15.80
C THR A 54 9.19 8.68 15.53
N SER A 55 8.07 8.46 14.83
CA SER A 55 7.61 7.13 14.44
C SER A 55 8.65 6.40 13.58
N VAL A 56 8.92 5.14 13.88
CA VAL A 56 9.75 4.29 13.00
C VAL A 56 9.09 4.07 11.65
N TRP A 57 7.76 4.19 11.56
CA TRP A 57 7.04 4.12 10.29
C TRP A 57 7.31 5.35 9.39
N TRP A 58 7.62 6.51 9.99
CA TRP A 58 8.06 7.69 9.24
C TRP A 58 9.29 7.40 8.39
N GLN A 59 10.25 6.62 8.91
CA GLN A 59 11.46 6.23 8.17
C GLN A 59 11.15 5.39 6.93
N VAL A 60 10.09 4.60 6.97
CA VAL A 60 9.64 3.83 5.79
C VAL A 60 8.90 4.72 4.80
N GLN A 61 8.02 5.61 5.30
CA GLN A 61 7.05 6.33 4.47
C GLN A 61 7.64 7.60 3.83
N SER A 62 8.70 8.15 4.40
CA SER A 62 9.27 9.44 3.97
C SER A 62 10.74 9.39 3.59
N ARG A 63 11.34 8.21 3.50
CA ARG A 63 12.68 8.03 2.93
C ARG A 63 12.74 8.58 1.51
N ASN A 64 13.92 9.01 1.09
CA ASN A 64 14.17 9.59 -0.24
C ASN A 64 13.41 10.90 -0.54
N LYS A 65 12.81 11.56 0.47
CA LYS A 65 12.10 12.83 0.30
C LYS A 65 12.85 13.98 0.94
N ARG A 66 12.59 15.20 0.46
CA ARG A 66 12.99 16.46 1.06
C ARG A 66 11.79 17.07 1.79
N SER A 67 12.00 17.64 2.99
CA SER A 67 10.92 18.24 3.77
C SER A 67 10.94 19.76 3.63
N LEU A 68 9.82 20.32 3.18
CA LEU A 68 9.49 21.73 3.16
C LEU A 68 8.38 22.00 4.16
N SER A 69 8.63 22.80 5.19
CA SER A 69 7.62 23.10 6.21
C SER A 69 6.94 24.43 5.94
N LEU A 70 5.64 24.40 5.61
CA LEU A 70 4.81 25.55 5.28
C LEU A 70 3.44 25.52 5.95
N ASP A 71 2.97 26.65 6.44
CA ASP A 71 1.59 26.83 6.90
C ASP A 71 0.66 27.20 5.73
N LEU A 72 0.06 26.19 5.09
CA LEU A 72 -0.80 26.37 3.92
C LEU A 72 -2.10 27.16 4.19
N ARG A 73 -2.40 27.53 5.44
CA ARG A 73 -3.48 28.47 5.76
C ARG A 73 -3.09 29.92 5.43
N GLN A 74 -1.81 30.20 5.24
CA GLN A 74 -1.29 31.53 4.93
C GLN A 74 -1.06 31.70 3.42
N LYS A 75 -1.42 32.89 2.94
CA LYS A 75 -1.36 33.22 1.50
C LYS A 75 0.05 33.05 0.92
N ASP A 76 1.08 33.48 1.64
CA ASP A 76 2.47 33.38 1.18
C ASP A 76 2.90 31.92 0.98
N ALA A 77 2.44 30.99 1.86
CA ALA A 77 2.71 29.57 1.69
C ALA A 77 2.01 28.99 0.45
N GLN A 78 0.78 29.44 0.18
CA GLN A 78 0.04 29.04 -1.03
C GLN A 78 0.71 29.57 -2.30
N ASP A 79 1.25 30.80 -2.27
CA ASP A 79 2.00 31.38 -3.39
C ASP A 79 3.30 30.63 -3.66
N ILE A 80 4.01 30.20 -2.61
CA ILE A 80 5.18 29.31 -2.72
C ILE A 80 4.81 28.00 -3.41
N VAL A 81 3.70 27.35 -3.02
CA VAL A 81 3.26 26.11 -3.67
C VAL A 81 2.91 26.34 -5.15
N ARG A 82 2.25 27.46 -5.48
CA ARG A 82 1.99 27.83 -6.89
C ARG A 82 3.28 27.97 -7.67
N THR A 83 4.28 28.64 -7.11
CA THR A 83 5.60 28.78 -7.75
C THR A 83 6.25 27.42 -7.98
N LEU A 84 6.27 26.52 -6.98
CA LEU A 84 6.78 25.18 -7.15
C LEU A 84 6.02 24.41 -8.24
N ALA A 85 4.69 24.55 -8.32
CA ALA A 85 3.85 23.87 -9.30
C ALA A 85 4.13 24.29 -10.75
N THR A 86 4.67 25.49 -11.01
CA THR A 86 5.04 25.90 -12.37
C THR A 86 6.14 25.04 -12.99
N GLU A 87 6.98 24.43 -12.17
CA GLU A 87 8.09 23.58 -12.61
C GLU A 87 7.93 22.10 -12.22
N ALA A 88 6.90 21.76 -11.43
CA ALA A 88 6.67 20.40 -11.01
C ALA A 88 6.12 19.54 -12.16
N ASP A 89 6.50 18.27 -12.16
CA ASP A 89 5.91 17.26 -13.03
C ASP A 89 4.64 16.66 -12.44
N ILE A 90 4.61 16.48 -11.12
CA ILE A 90 3.56 15.79 -10.39
C ILE A 90 3.26 16.55 -9.08
N LEU A 91 1.97 16.69 -8.77
CA LEU A 91 1.48 17.09 -7.46
C LEU A 91 0.60 15.98 -6.89
N ILE A 92 0.83 15.60 -5.64
CA ILE A 92 0.07 14.54 -4.95
C ILE A 92 -0.57 15.12 -3.69
N GLU A 93 -1.88 14.93 -3.56
CA GLU A 93 -2.64 15.33 -2.38
C GLU A 93 -3.61 14.24 -1.93
N ASN A 94 -4.01 14.23 -0.66
CA ASN A 94 -5.07 13.36 -0.16
C ASN A 94 -5.95 14.04 0.90
N PHE A 95 -6.27 15.30 0.65
CA PHE A 95 -7.21 16.07 1.47
C PHE A 95 -8.67 15.73 1.11
N ARG A 96 -9.59 16.34 1.83
CA ARG A 96 -10.99 16.33 1.41
C ARG A 96 -11.18 17.21 0.17
N PRO A 97 -12.02 16.81 -0.78
CA PRO A 97 -12.40 17.67 -1.89
C PRO A 97 -12.76 19.08 -1.43
N GLY A 98 -12.36 20.10 -2.16
CA GLY A 98 -12.55 21.51 -1.80
C GLY A 98 -11.43 22.12 -0.92
N THR A 99 -10.53 21.31 -0.38
CA THR A 99 -9.43 21.84 0.47
C THR A 99 -8.41 22.64 -0.34
N LEU A 100 -7.94 22.10 -1.47
CA LEU A 100 -7.01 22.79 -2.36
C LEU A 100 -7.62 24.06 -2.94
N GLU A 101 -8.88 24.00 -3.35
CA GLU A 101 -9.64 25.13 -3.86
C GLU A 101 -9.72 26.24 -2.80
N GLY A 102 -9.98 25.87 -1.54
CA GLY A 102 -10.00 26.80 -0.40
C GLY A 102 -8.64 27.49 -0.16
N TRP A 103 -7.54 26.88 -0.57
CA TRP A 103 -6.21 27.45 -0.53
C TRP A 103 -5.81 28.15 -1.85
N GLY A 104 -6.70 28.20 -2.83
CA GLY A 104 -6.40 28.76 -4.16
C GLY A 104 -5.39 27.92 -4.96
N LEU A 105 -5.33 26.62 -4.67
CA LEU A 105 -4.51 25.61 -5.32
C LEU A 105 -5.38 24.61 -6.10
N ASP A 106 -6.50 25.08 -6.62
CA ASP A 106 -7.41 24.32 -7.46
C ASP A 106 -6.65 23.55 -8.56
N PRO A 107 -6.81 22.23 -8.70
CA PRO A 107 -6.09 21.42 -9.69
C PRO A 107 -6.22 21.96 -11.12
N GLU A 108 -7.40 22.42 -11.54
CA GLU A 108 -7.61 22.96 -12.88
C GLU A 108 -6.82 24.27 -13.09
N LYS A 109 -6.78 25.14 -12.07
CA LYS A 109 -5.98 26.37 -12.13
C LYS A 109 -4.48 26.09 -12.13
N LEU A 110 -4.03 25.05 -11.43
CA LEU A 110 -2.64 24.63 -11.49
C LEU A 110 -2.27 24.09 -12.87
N LEU A 111 -3.20 23.40 -13.56
CA LEU A 111 -3.02 22.98 -14.96
C LEU A 111 -3.00 24.16 -15.94
N GLU A 112 -3.72 25.26 -15.66
CA GLU A 112 -3.61 26.50 -16.44
C GLU A 112 -2.22 27.13 -16.32
N LEU A 113 -1.61 27.09 -15.11
CA LEU A 113 -0.26 27.59 -14.85
C LEU A 113 0.81 26.68 -15.46
N ASN A 114 0.64 25.37 -15.35
CA ASN A 114 1.54 24.37 -15.88
C ASN A 114 0.76 23.26 -16.60
N PRO A 115 0.53 23.41 -17.92
CA PRO A 115 -0.24 22.43 -18.69
C PRO A 115 0.35 21.01 -18.74
N LYS A 116 1.58 20.83 -18.25
CA LYS A 116 2.27 19.53 -18.17
C LYS A 116 2.13 18.86 -16.81
N LEU A 117 1.61 19.58 -15.81
CA LEU A 117 1.47 19.06 -14.45
C LEU A 117 0.50 17.88 -14.42
N ILE A 118 0.85 16.84 -13.67
CA ILE A 118 -0.03 15.72 -13.34
C ILE A 118 -0.44 15.89 -11.89
N VAL A 119 -1.75 15.96 -11.62
CA VAL A 119 -2.26 16.11 -10.25
C VAL A 119 -2.93 14.82 -9.83
N LEU A 120 -2.42 14.16 -8.79
CA LEU A 120 -3.05 12.99 -8.17
C LEU A 120 -3.83 13.43 -6.93
N CYS A 121 -5.15 13.30 -6.99
CA CYS A 121 -6.06 13.52 -5.89
C CYS A 121 -6.54 12.17 -5.33
N ILE A 122 -6.22 11.86 -4.06
CA ILE A 122 -6.70 10.64 -3.39
C ILE A 122 -7.67 11.07 -2.28
N SER A 123 -8.91 10.63 -2.33
CA SER A 123 -9.91 10.98 -1.32
C SER A 123 -10.75 9.78 -0.89
N GLY A 124 -11.56 9.94 0.14
CA GLY A 124 -12.41 8.86 0.65
C GLY A 124 -13.38 8.33 -0.39
N TYR A 125 -14.00 9.24 -1.17
CA TYR A 125 -15.11 8.93 -2.07
C TYR A 125 -14.96 9.49 -3.49
N GLY A 126 -13.79 10.01 -3.85
CA GLY A 126 -13.54 10.65 -5.14
C GLY A 126 -13.90 12.14 -5.13
N GLN A 127 -13.58 12.82 -6.23
CA GLN A 127 -13.81 14.27 -6.41
C GLN A 127 -15.26 14.57 -6.88
N THR A 128 -16.01 13.53 -7.27
CA THR A 128 -17.36 13.64 -7.80
C THR A 128 -18.35 12.72 -7.07
N GLY A 129 -19.61 12.77 -7.46
CA GLY A 129 -20.65 11.90 -6.91
C GLY A 129 -21.26 12.39 -5.57
N PRO A 130 -22.31 11.71 -5.10
CA PRO A 130 -23.12 12.19 -3.96
C PRO A 130 -22.44 12.12 -2.61
N TYR A 131 -21.29 11.42 -2.50
CA TYR A 131 -20.56 11.22 -1.24
C TYR A 131 -19.24 11.99 -1.16
N LYS A 132 -18.87 12.77 -2.19
CA LYS A 132 -17.59 13.47 -2.28
C LYS A 132 -17.24 14.28 -1.02
N ASP A 133 -18.24 14.91 -0.41
CA ASP A 133 -18.06 15.79 0.77
C ASP A 133 -18.11 15.03 2.11
N LYS A 134 -18.39 13.71 2.09
CA LYS A 134 -18.41 12.91 3.32
C LYS A 134 -17.00 12.70 3.88
N PRO A 135 -16.86 12.68 5.21
CA PRO A 135 -15.60 12.29 5.83
C PRO A 135 -15.29 10.82 5.53
N GLY A 136 -14.11 10.55 4.99
CA GLY A 136 -13.64 9.21 4.64
C GLY A 136 -12.24 8.93 5.19
N PHE A 137 -12.01 7.66 5.56
CA PHE A 137 -10.70 7.12 5.92
C PHE A 137 -10.58 5.71 5.36
N GLY A 138 -9.37 5.16 5.25
CA GLY A 138 -9.11 3.82 4.75
C GLY A 138 -10.00 2.74 5.38
N VAL A 139 -10.25 2.82 6.69
CA VAL A 139 -11.12 1.85 7.39
C VAL A 139 -12.57 1.87 6.90
N VAL A 140 -13.09 3.03 6.52
CA VAL A 140 -14.44 3.16 5.93
C VAL A 140 -14.45 2.65 4.50
N ALA A 141 -13.40 2.95 3.75
CA ALA A 141 -13.21 2.48 2.37
C ALA A 141 -13.09 0.95 2.28
N GLU A 142 -12.36 0.31 3.19
CA GLU A 142 -12.28 -1.14 3.32
C GLU A 142 -13.68 -1.78 3.52
N ALA A 143 -14.53 -1.12 4.30
CA ALA A 143 -15.90 -1.59 4.55
C ALA A 143 -16.82 -1.37 3.33
N MET A 144 -16.78 -0.19 2.75
CA MET A 144 -17.62 0.16 1.60
C MET A 144 -17.20 -0.59 0.32
N GLY A 145 -15.91 -0.82 0.13
CA GLY A 145 -15.36 -1.56 -1.01
C GLY A 145 -15.59 -3.08 -0.95
N GLY A 146 -16.20 -3.61 0.12
CA GLY A 146 -16.57 -5.03 0.23
C GLY A 146 -15.56 -5.92 0.97
N LEU A 147 -14.30 -5.52 1.09
CA LEU A 147 -13.24 -6.34 1.70
C LEU A 147 -13.59 -6.79 3.13
N ARG A 148 -14.13 -5.86 3.92
CA ARG A 148 -14.43 -6.14 5.31
C ARG A 148 -15.56 -7.14 5.51
N HIS A 149 -16.53 -7.19 4.60
CA HIS A 149 -17.62 -8.17 4.62
C HIS A 149 -17.08 -9.60 4.50
N LEU A 150 -16.04 -9.81 3.71
CA LEU A 150 -15.43 -11.12 3.47
C LEU A 150 -14.38 -11.51 4.53
N THR A 151 -13.92 -10.57 5.35
CA THR A 151 -12.85 -10.81 6.32
C THR A 151 -13.44 -11.16 7.68
N ALA A 152 -13.84 -12.43 7.85
CA ALA A 152 -14.37 -13.00 9.09
C ALA A 152 -14.36 -14.51 9.05
N GLU A 153 -14.40 -15.16 10.21
CA GLU A 153 -14.88 -16.54 10.34
C GLU A 153 -16.39 -16.59 10.07
N PRO A 154 -16.92 -17.66 9.46
CA PRO A 154 -18.35 -17.79 9.21
C PRO A 154 -19.21 -17.54 10.43
N GLY A 155 -20.20 -16.64 10.31
CA GLY A 155 -21.09 -16.26 11.40
C GLY A 155 -20.46 -15.38 12.49
N ARG A 156 -19.24 -14.89 12.31
CA ARG A 156 -18.58 -13.95 13.22
C ARG A 156 -18.66 -12.52 12.72
N VAL A 157 -18.37 -11.58 13.61
CA VAL A 157 -18.30 -10.15 13.26
C VAL A 157 -17.16 -9.91 12.27
N PRO A 158 -17.39 -9.20 11.15
CA PRO A 158 -16.34 -8.82 10.22
C PRO A 158 -15.20 -8.05 10.91
N VAL A 159 -13.97 -8.46 10.64
CA VAL A 159 -12.76 -7.89 11.25
C VAL A 159 -11.93 -7.11 10.23
N ARG A 160 -11.00 -6.31 10.74
CA ARG A 160 -10.05 -5.57 9.91
C ARG A 160 -8.86 -6.45 9.53
N VAL A 161 -8.29 -6.25 8.35
CA VAL A 161 -7.07 -6.93 7.87
C VAL A 161 -5.83 -6.62 8.75
N GLY A 162 -5.88 -5.60 9.61
CA GLY A 162 -4.80 -5.29 10.55
C GLY A 162 -3.77 -4.27 10.03
N VAL A 163 -3.79 -3.95 8.75
CA VAL A 163 -2.99 -2.89 8.11
C VAL A 163 -3.90 -1.93 7.34
N SER A 164 -3.38 -0.78 6.91
CA SER A 164 -4.13 0.21 6.12
C SER A 164 -4.12 -0.17 4.63
N ILE A 165 -4.77 -1.30 4.31
CA ILE A 165 -4.71 -1.86 2.95
C ILE A 165 -5.47 -0.99 1.94
N GLY A 166 -6.59 -0.37 2.32
CA GLY A 166 -7.35 0.53 1.45
C GLY A 166 -6.53 1.74 1.01
N ASP A 167 -5.79 2.37 1.93
CA ASP A 167 -4.86 3.46 1.61
C ASP A 167 -3.74 2.99 0.68
N THR A 168 -3.18 1.81 0.92
CA THR A 168 -2.11 1.24 0.10
C THR A 168 -2.59 0.91 -1.31
N LEU A 169 -3.77 0.31 -1.48
CA LEU A 169 -4.35 0.02 -2.79
C LEU A 169 -4.61 1.31 -3.57
N ALA A 170 -5.18 2.34 -2.93
CA ALA A 170 -5.39 3.63 -3.57
C ALA A 170 -4.06 4.28 -4.01
N SER A 171 -3.03 4.19 -3.17
CA SER A 171 -1.68 4.66 -3.52
C SER A 171 -1.11 3.97 -4.75
N LEU A 172 -1.26 2.64 -4.83
CA LEU A 172 -0.79 1.85 -5.98
C LEU A 172 -1.56 2.21 -7.26
N HIS A 173 -2.90 2.36 -7.20
CA HIS A 173 -3.68 2.87 -8.32
C HIS A 173 -3.26 4.29 -8.71
N GLY A 174 -2.97 5.14 -7.73
CA GLY A 174 -2.45 6.48 -7.96
C GLY A 174 -1.10 6.47 -8.70
N VAL A 175 -0.17 5.61 -8.28
CA VAL A 175 1.13 5.44 -8.98
C VAL A 175 0.93 4.92 -10.41
N ILE A 176 0.06 3.93 -10.61
CA ILE A 176 -0.30 3.44 -11.95
C ILE A 176 -0.87 4.59 -12.79
N GLY A 177 -1.80 5.38 -12.23
CA GLY A 177 -2.38 6.55 -12.89
C GLY A 177 -1.31 7.58 -13.28
N ILE A 178 -0.36 7.89 -12.39
CA ILE A 178 0.76 8.78 -12.69
C ILE A 178 1.61 8.26 -13.85
N LEU A 179 1.98 6.97 -13.84
CA LEU A 179 2.79 6.38 -14.90
C LEU A 179 2.05 6.39 -16.26
N LEU A 180 0.74 6.14 -16.27
CA LEU A 180 -0.09 6.26 -17.47
C LEU A 180 -0.18 7.71 -17.95
N ALA A 181 -0.36 8.66 -17.04
CA ALA A 181 -0.40 10.08 -17.37
C ALA A 181 0.96 10.60 -17.89
N LEU A 182 2.09 10.13 -17.33
CA LEU A 182 3.42 10.42 -17.86
C LEU A 182 3.60 9.89 -19.29
N GLN A 183 3.14 8.68 -19.56
CA GLN A 183 3.17 8.08 -20.90
C GLN A 183 2.30 8.86 -21.90
N GLU A 184 1.12 9.30 -21.48
CA GLU A 184 0.25 10.15 -22.31
C GLU A 184 0.89 11.53 -22.54
N ARG A 185 1.47 12.13 -21.52
CA ARG A 185 2.17 13.41 -21.59
C ARG A 185 3.32 13.41 -22.61
N HIS A 186 4.04 12.28 -22.76
CA HIS A 186 5.08 12.14 -23.79
C HIS A 186 4.52 12.27 -25.20
N ARG A 187 3.25 11.92 -25.44
CA ARG A 187 2.58 12.05 -26.75
C ARG A 187 1.94 13.42 -26.95
N SER A 188 1.17 13.87 -25.96
CA SER A 188 0.32 15.06 -26.06
C SER A 188 1.00 16.35 -25.60
N GLY A 189 2.05 16.23 -24.79
CA GLY A 189 2.66 17.35 -24.09
C GLY A 189 1.85 17.90 -22.91
N LYS A 190 0.71 17.23 -22.54
CA LYS A 190 -0.23 17.70 -21.52
C LYS A 190 -0.28 16.77 -20.33
N GLY A 191 -0.36 17.33 -19.14
CA GLY A 191 -0.71 16.65 -17.90
C GLY A 191 -2.23 16.51 -17.74
N GLN A 192 -2.65 16.01 -16.57
CA GLN A 192 -4.07 15.80 -16.26
C GLN A 192 -4.29 15.60 -14.76
N VAL A 193 -5.53 15.71 -14.32
CA VAL A 193 -5.95 15.32 -12.98
C VAL A 193 -6.26 13.82 -12.97
N ILE A 194 -5.80 13.15 -11.90
CA ILE A 194 -6.07 11.73 -11.60
C ILE A 194 -6.88 11.70 -10.31
N ASP A 195 -8.11 11.20 -10.38
CA ASP A 195 -8.99 11.03 -9.23
C ASP A 195 -8.99 9.57 -8.80
N VAL A 196 -8.66 9.30 -7.53
CA VAL A 196 -8.67 7.95 -6.95
C VAL A 196 -9.44 7.97 -5.64
N ALA A 197 -10.56 7.25 -5.58
CA ALA A 197 -11.27 7.04 -4.33
C ALA A 197 -10.74 5.80 -3.61
N LEU A 198 -10.59 5.92 -2.28
CA LEU A 198 -10.11 4.80 -1.45
C LEU A 198 -10.99 3.55 -1.59
N TYR A 199 -12.33 3.72 -1.60
CA TYR A 199 -13.27 2.60 -1.71
C TYR A 199 -13.26 1.94 -3.10
N GLU A 200 -13.03 2.71 -4.17
CA GLU A 200 -12.94 2.21 -5.54
C GLU A 200 -11.70 1.33 -5.72
N ALA A 201 -10.58 1.75 -5.14
CA ALA A 201 -9.35 0.97 -5.17
C ALA A 201 -9.51 -0.38 -4.45
N VAL A 202 -10.27 -0.43 -3.34
CA VAL A 202 -10.63 -1.68 -2.66
C VAL A 202 -11.58 -2.49 -3.53
N PHE A 203 -12.68 -1.89 -4.01
CA PHE A 203 -13.69 -2.57 -4.81
C PHE A 203 -13.11 -3.18 -6.11
N ASN A 204 -12.18 -2.48 -6.75
CA ASN A 204 -11.51 -2.98 -7.95
C ASN A 204 -10.75 -4.31 -7.75
N CYS A 205 -10.41 -4.62 -6.50
CA CYS A 205 -9.71 -5.87 -6.13
C CYS A 205 -10.67 -6.99 -5.66
N MET A 206 -11.99 -6.78 -5.73
CA MET A 206 -12.98 -7.73 -5.20
C MET A 206 -13.40 -8.82 -6.20
N GLU A 207 -12.51 -9.18 -7.10
CA GLU A 207 -12.69 -10.32 -8.03
C GLU A 207 -14.05 -10.32 -8.75
N SER A 208 -14.77 -11.44 -8.66
CA SER A 208 -16.05 -11.70 -9.32
C SER A 208 -17.29 -11.39 -8.48
N LEU A 209 -17.16 -10.71 -7.32
CA LEU A 209 -18.30 -10.46 -6.42
C LEU A 209 -19.47 -9.77 -7.14
N LEU A 210 -19.20 -8.70 -7.88
CA LEU A 210 -20.25 -7.97 -8.58
C LEU A 210 -20.85 -8.76 -9.74
N PRO A 211 -20.09 -9.41 -10.63
CA PRO A 211 -20.62 -10.32 -11.64
C PRO A 211 -21.47 -11.47 -11.08
N GLU A 212 -21.03 -12.11 -9.98
CA GLU A 212 -21.79 -13.18 -9.31
C GLU A 212 -23.15 -12.68 -8.81
N TYR A 213 -23.15 -11.52 -8.16
CA TYR A 213 -24.38 -10.90 -7.70
C TYR A 213 -25.30 -10.48 -8.88
N SER A 214 -24.72 -9.90 -9.91
CA SER A 214 -25.47 -9.41 -11.07
C SER A 214 -26.15 -10.53 -11.86
N GLU A 215 -25.45 -11.66 -12.03
CA GLU A 215 -25.94 -12.78 -12.85
C GLU A 215 -26.80 -13.77 -12.03
N PHE A 216 -26.40 -14.03 -10.79
CA PHE A 216 -27.00 -15.12 -9.99
C PHE A 216 -27.70 -14.61 -8.72
N GLY A 217 -27.61 -13.33 -8.37
CA GLY A 217 -28.08 -12.80 -7.09
C GLY A 217 -27.27 -13.29 -5.89
N GLU A 218 -26.09 -13.90 -6.13
CA GLU A 218 -25.26 -14.49 -5.09
C GLU A 218 -24.53 -13.43 -4.29
N VAL A 219 -24.65 -13.48 -2.96
CA VAL A 219 -23.91 -12.62 -2.03
C VAL A 219 -22.88 -13.49 -1.32
N ARG A 220 -21.63 -13.45 -1.81
CA ARG A 220 -20.52 -14.21 -1.24
C ARG A 220 -20.34 -13.85 0.23
N GLN A 221 -20.25 -14.87 1.09
CA GLN A 221 -20.09 -14.70 2.53
C GLN A 221 -18.63 -14.92 2.95
N ALA A 222 -18.29 -14.45 4.16
CA ALA A 222 -17.00 -14.75 4.75
C ALA A 222 -16.80 -16.24 4.97
N ALA A 223 -15.63 -16.76 4.62
CA ALA A 223 -15.29 -18.20 4.66
C ALA A 223 -14.07 -18.49 5.56
N GLY A 224 -13.69 -17.58 6.44
CA GLY A 224 -12.50 -17.75 7.29
C GLY A 224 -11.23 -17.81 6.46
N SER A 225 -10.45 -18.85 6.58
CA SER A 225 -9.22 -19.08 5.83
C SER A 225 -9.42 -19.81 4.50
N ALA A 226 -10.63 -20.27 4.21
CA ALA A 226 -10.95 -20.93 2.94
C ALA A 226 -11.22 -19.91 1.82
N LEU A 227 -11.04 -20.36 0.58
CA LEU A 227 -11.45 -19.61 -0.61
C LEU A 227 -12.72 -20.27 -1.18
N PRO A 228 -13.88 -19.57 -1.16
CA PRO A 228 -15.13 -20.11 -1.69
C PRO A 228 -15.01 -20.54 -3.15
N GLY A 229 -15.60 -21.68 -3.48
CA GLY A 229 -15.60 -22.22 -4.85
C GLY A 229 -14.31 -22.95 -5.27
N ILE A 230 -13.31 -23.07 -4.37
CA ILE A 230 -12.03 -23.76 -4.63
C ILE A 230 -11.71 -24.70 -3.48
N ALA A 231 -11.47 -26.00 -3.78
CA ALA A 231 -11.23 -27.00 -2.76
C ALA A 231 -10.20 -28.07 -3.16
N PRO A 232 -9.35 -28.54 -2.20
CA PRO A 232 -9.12 -27.94 -0.87
C PRO A 232 -8.19 -26.72 -0.94
N SER A 233 -8.53 -25.65 -0.22
CA SER A 233 -7.68 -24.47 -0.03
C SER A 233 -8.02 -23.83 1.32
N ASN A 234 -7.25 -24.16 2.37
CA ASN A 234 -7.58 -23.75 3.74
C ASN A 234 -6.34 -23.76 4.65
N ALA A 235 -6.51 -23.29 5.90
CA ALA A 235 -5.51 -23.38 6.96
C ALA A 235 -5.87 -24.48 7.95
N TYR A 236 -4.89 -25.30 8.34
CA TYR A 236 -5.10 -26.42 9.25
C TYR A 236 -4.14 -26.32 10.44
N GLN A 237 -4.69 -26.52 11.65
CA GLN A 237 -3.90 -26.46 12.86
C GLN A 237 -3.05 -27.73 13.02
N CYS A 238 -1.76 -27.54 13.34
CA CYS A 238 -0.79 -28.60 13.60
C CYS A 238 -0.67 -28.92 15.09
N ALA A 239 0.04 -30.01 15.42
CA ALA A 239 0.23 -30.50 16.78
C ALA A 239 0.92 -29.52 17.72
N ASP A 240 1.79 -28.66 17.18
CA ASP A 240 2.53 -27.61 17.90
C ASP A 240 1.72 -26.30 18.09
N GLY A 241 0.46 -26.29 17.68
CA GLY A 241 -0.44 -25.13 17.74
C GLY A 241 -0.26 -24.14 16.59
N GLY A 242 0.73 -24.33 15.71
CA GLY A 242 0.91 -23.57 14.48
C GLY A 242 -0.13 -23.94 13.43
N TYR A 243 -0.11 -23.23 12.29
CA TYR A 243 -1.01 -23.47 11.17
C TYR A 243 -0.24 -23.68 9.88
N VAL A 244 -0.64 -24.69 9.12
CA VAL A 244 -0.20 -24.90 7.74
C VAL A 244 -1.32 -24.49 6.77
N LEU A 245 -1.01 -23.62 5.82
CA LEU A 245 -1.86 -23.33 4.67
C LEU A 245 -1.60 -24.39 3.61
N VAL A 246 -2.65 -24.98 3.03
CA VAL A 246 -2.54 -25.98 1.97
C VAL A 246 -3.40 -25.54 0.79
N ALA A 247 -2.79 -25.43 -0.40
CA ALA A 247 -3.46 -25.16 -1.67
C ALA A 247 -3.45 -26.41 -2.54
N GLY A 248 -4.37 -27.34 -2.25
CA GLY A 248 -4.46 -28.65 -2.91
C GLY A 248 -5.47 -28.74 -4.05
N ASN A 249 -5.88 -27.61 -4.61
CA ASN A 249 -7.03 -27.51 -5.52
C ASN A 249 -6.77 -27.93 -6.98
N GLY A 250 -5.53 -28.01 -7.44
CA GLY A 250 -5.21 -28.59 -8.75
C GLY A 250 -5.43 -30.10 -8.77
N ASP A 251 -5.99 -30.68 -9.84
CA ASP A 251 -6.39 -32.09 -9.86
C ASP A 251 -5.24 -33.05 -9.58
N SER A 252 -4.08 -32.82 -10.17
CA SER A 252 -2.87 -33.63 -9.89
C SER A 252 -2.30 -33.38 -8.49
N ILE A 253 -2.40 -32.12 -8.00
CA ILE A 253 -1.96 -31.75 -6.65
C ILE A 253 -2.86 -32.42 -5.62
N PHE A 254 -4.17 -32.42 -5.84
CA PHE A 254 -5.13 -33.07 -4.99
C PHE A 254 -4.83 -34.59 -4.82
N LYS A 255 -4.55 -35.29 -5.92
CA LYS A 255 -4.19 -36.71 -5.87
C LYS A 255 -2.93 -36.97 -5.04
N ARG A 256 -1.89 -36.12 -5.22
CA ARG A 256 -0.65 -36.24 -4.41
C ARG A 256 -0.89 -35.95 -2.94
N LEU A 257 -1.69 -34.91 -2.64
CA LEU A 257 -2.07 -34.57 -1.28
C LEU A 257 -2.82 -35.73 -0.60
N MET A 258 -3.84 -36.27 -1.24
CA MET A 258 -4.63 -37.37 -0.66
C MET A 258 -3.77 -38.64 -0.42
N LYS A 259 -2.88 -38.95 -1.34
CA LYS A 259 -1.92 -40.02 -1.15
C LYS A 259 -0.96 -39.76 0.02
N LEU A 260 -0.45 -38.56 0.14
CA LEU A 260 0.45 -38.18 1.24
C LEU A 260 -0.20 -38.36 2.62
N ILE A 261 -1.46 -37.94 2.75
CA ILE A 261 -2.18 -38.00 4.02
C ILE A 261 -2.83 -39.40 4.30
N GLY A 262 -2.55 -40.38 3.42
CA GLY A 262 -3.08 -41.77 3.56
C GLY A 262 -4.57 -41.90 3.24
N ARG A 263 -5.11 -41.02 2.39
CA ARG A 263 -6.52 -41.03 1.95
C ARG A 263 -6.60 -41.33 0.45
N ASP A 264 -6.02 -42.46 0.04
CA ASP A 264 -6.11 -42.93 -1.34
C ASP A 264 -7.57 -43.19 -1.80
N ASP A 265 -8.46 -43.46 -0.87
CA ASP A 265 -9.90 -43.55 -1.10
C ASP A 265 -10.46 -42.24 -1.70
N LEU A 266 -10.09 -41.09 -1.14
CA LEU A 266 -10.50 -39.80 -1.65
C LEU A 266 -9.74 -39.43 -2.92
N GLY A 267 -8.46 -39.74 -2.99
CA GLY A 267 -7.60 -39.44 -4.14
C GLY A 267 -8.01 -40.18 -5.42
N ASN A 268 -8.66 -41.31 -5.30
CA ASN A 268 -9.12 -42.15 -6.40
C ASN A 268 -10.63 -42.10 -6.63
N ASP A 269 -11.38 -41.33 -5.84
CA ASP A 269 -12.82 -41.17 -5.99
C ASP A 269 -13.17 -40.38 -7.28
N PRO A 270 -13.88 -40.98 -8.26
CA PRO A 270 -14.26 -40.30 -9.48
C PRO A 270 -15.10 -39.02 -9.25
N GLN A 271 -15.82 -38.94 -8.14
CA GLN A 271 -16.61 -37.74 -7.79
C GLN A 271 -15.74 -36.56 -7.37
N LEU A 272 -14.48 -36.79 -6.99
CA LEU A 272 -13.52 -35.79 -6.56
C LEU A 272 -12.46 -35.48 -7.64
N GLU A 273 -12.62 -36.00 -8.84
CA GLU A 273 -11.64 -35.84 -9.92
C GLU A 273 -11.44 -34.36 -10.32
N ASN A 274 -12.49 -33.55 -10.23
CA ASN A 274 -12.47 -32.12 -10.57
C ASN A 274 -12.85 -31.23 -9.38
N ASN A 275 -12.63 -29.94 -9.51
CA ASN A 275 -12.90 -28.96 -8.46
C ASN A 275 -14.37 -28.95 -8.02
N ASP A 276 -15.32 -29.06 -8.95
CA ASP A 276 -16.76 -28.99 -8.63
C ASP A 276 -17.21 -30.12 -7.68
N GLY A 277 -16.65 -31.31 -7.89
CA GLY A 277 -16.87 -32.44 -6.98
C GLY A 277 -16.27 -32.21 -5.60
N ARG A 278 -15.04 -31.65 -5.57
CA ARG A 278 -14.34 -31.36 -4.31
C ARG A 278 -15.04 -30.23 -3.50
N VAL A 279 -15.54 -29.20 -4.16
CA VAL A 279 -16.31 -28.14 -3.49
C VAL A 279 -17.56 -28.68 -2.81
N LYS A 280 -18.27 -29.61 -3.44
CA LYS A 280 -19.45 -30.27 -2.83
C LYS A 280 -19.14 -31.09 -1.58
N ARG A 281 -17.90 -31.55 -1.45
CA ARG A 281 -17.43 -32.37 -0.32
C ARG A 281 -16.30 -31.70 0.46
N VAL A 282 -16.20 -30.36 0.40
CA VAL A 282 -15.11 -29.62 1.03
C VAL A 282 -14.95 -29.92 2.52
N GLN A 283 -16.04 -30.05 3.26
CA GLN A 283 -16.00 -30.37 4.70
C GLN A 283 -15.31 -31.69 5.00
N GLU A 284 -15.57 -32.72 4.19
CA GLU A 284 -14.92 -34.02 4.34
C GLU A 284 -13.41 -33.93 4.04
N LEU A 285 -13.05 -33.18 2.99
CA LEU A 285 -11.64 -32.95 2.64
C LEU A 285 -10.92 -32.17 3.73
N ASP A 286 -11.53 -31.12 4.24
CA ASP A 286 -10.97 -30.31 5.33
C ASP A 286 -10.80 -31.13 6.62
N GLN A 287 -11.75 -32.02 6.95
CA GLN A 287 -11.64 -32.91 8.10
C GLN A 287 -10.47 -33.89 7.93
N ALA A 288 -10.31 -34.49 6.75
CA ALA A 288 -9.22 -35.40 6.46
C ALA A 288 -7.85 -34.77 6.57
N ILE A 289 -7.67 -33.59 5.93
CA ILE A 289 -6.41 -32.84 5.96
C ILE A 289 -6.15 -32.30 7.38
N GLY A 290 -7.17 -31.78 8.06
CA GLY A 290 -7.07 -31.27 9.42
C GLY A 290 -6.67 -32.39 10.43
N ALA A 291 -7.22 -33.59 10.29
CA ALA A 291 -6.84 -34.73 11.13
C ALA A 291 -5.37 -35.13 10.94
N TRP A 292 -4.89 -35.15 9.71
CA TRP A 292 -3.48 -35.40 9.40
C TRP A 292 -2.57 -34.27 9.95
N ALA A 293 -2.90 -33.01 9.71
CA ALA A 293 -2.10 -31.87 10.19
C ALA A 293 -2.00 -31.89 11.72
N LYS A 294 -3.08 -32.19 12.43
CA LYS A 294 -3.15 -32.20 13.88
C LYS A 294 -2.27 -33.27 14.53
N ALA A 295 -1.83 -34.27 13.77
CA ALA A 295 -0.96 -35.37 14.24
C ALA A 295 0.55 -35.03 14.14
N ILE A 296 0.95 -33.93 13.47
CA ILE A 296 2.33 -33.61 13.18
C ILE A 296 2.61 -32.11 13.43
N THR A 297 3.89 -31.74 13.59
CA THR A 297 4.29 -30.34 13.74
C THR A 297 4.19 -29.57 12.43
N THR A 298 4.10 -28.25 12.50
CA THR A 298 4.04 -27.38 11.32
C THR A 298 5.25 -27.59 10.39
N ASP A 299 6.46 -27.71 10.95
CA ASP A 299 7.67 -27.95 10.16
C ASP A 299 7.62 -29.28 9.43
N LYS A 300 7.14 -30.35 10.12
CA LYS A 300 7.03 -31.67 9.50
C LYS A 300 5.94 -31.69 8.42
N ALA A 301 4.84 -30.99 8.62
CA ALA A 301 3.80 -30.86 7.60
C ALA A 301 4.33 -30.17 6.33
N LEU A 302 5.07 -29.09 6.48
CA LEU A 302 5.68 -28.35 5.35
C LEU A 302 6.70 -29.21 4.60
N GLU A 303 7.60 -29.91 5.32
CA GLU A 303 8.58 -30.83 4.72
C GLU A 303 7.89 -31.93 3.87
N LEU A 304 6.86 -32.54 4.41
CA LEU A 304 6.12 -33.60 3.73
C LEU A 304 5.37 -33.07 2.49
N LEU A 305 4.71 -31.93 2.59
CA LEU A 305 3.97 -31.33 1.48
C LEU A 305 4.92 -30.91 0.35
N ASP A 306 6.08 -30.31 0.69
CA ASP A 306 7.12 -29.96 -0.27
C ASP A 306 7.67 -31.18 -1.01
N SER A 307 7.90 -32.29 -0.29
CA SER A 307 8.43 -33.51 -0.87
C SER A 307 7.56 -34.14 -1.96
N VAL A 308 6.30 -33.75 -2.05
CA VAL A 308 5.32 -34.22 -3.06
C VAL A 308 4.77 -33.08 -3.93
N ASP A 309 5.46 -31.93 -3.99
CA ASP A 309 5.06 -30.75 -4.77
C ASP A 309 3.62 -30.29 -4.52
N VAL A 310 3.19 -30.25 -3.26
CA VAL A 310 1.91 -29.67 -2.84
C VAL A 310 2.18 -28.26 -2.29
N PRO A 311 1.65 -27.20 -2.91
CA PRO A 311 1.84 -25.83 -2.43
C PRO A 311 1.31 -25.68 -1.00
N ALA A 312 2.19 -25.28 -0.10
CA ALA A 312 1.87 -25.08 1.31
C ALA A 312 2.72 -23.94 1.91
N GLY A 313 2.28 -23.39 3.03
CA GLY A 313 2.99 -22.35 3.73
C GLY A 313 2.56 -22.26 5.19
N ARG A 314 3.39 -21.61 6.03
CA ARG A 314 2.99 -21.22 7.38
C ARG A 314 2.48 -19.79 7.39
N ILE A 315 1.71 -19.46 8.42
CA ILE A 315 1.33 -18.05 8.68
C ILE A 315 2.51 -17.39 9.37
N TYR A 316 3.20 -16.46 8.68
CA TYR A 316 4.36 -15.75 9.19
C TYR A 316 3.96 -14.61 10.12
N THR A 317 4.65 -14.51 11.26
CA THR A 317 4.75 -13.28 12.05
C THR A 317 5.86 -12.38 11.47
N VAL A 318 5.95 -11.14 11.95
CA VAL A 318 7.07 -10.25 11.58
C VAL A 318 8.43 -10.81 12.05
N ALA A 319 8.46 -11.57 13.15
CA ALA A 319 9.67 -12.23 13.63
C ALA A 319 10.13 -13.36 12.68
N ASP A 320 9.18 -14.12 12.13
CA ASP A 320 9.47 -15.14 11.10
C ASP A 320 10.02 -14.49 9.83
N ILE A 321 9.37 -13.41 9.36
CA ILE A 321 9.83 -12.62 8.21
C ILE A 321 11.27 -12.12 8.42
N ALA A 322 11.57 -11.54 9.58
CA ALA A 322 12.87 -10.96 9.88
C ALA A 322 14.01 -11.99 9.86
N ASN A 323 13.71 -13.25 10.20
CA ASN A 323 14.69 -14.34 10.27
C ASN A 323 14.69 -15.24 9.02
N ASP A 324 13.76 -15.04 8.09
CA ASP A 324 13.64 -15.89 6.90
C ASP A 324 14.77 -15.62 5.89
N PRO A 325 15.54 -16.66 5.50
CA PRO A 325 16.67 -16.50 4.59
C PRO A 325 16.25 -16.07 3.17
N HIS A 326 15.04 -16.41 2.73
CA HIS A 326 14.55 -16.02 1.41
C HIS A 326 14.25 -14.52 1.34
N TYR A 327 13.66 -13.94 2.41
CA TYR A 327 13.47 -12.48 2.51
C TYR A 327 14.82 -11.74 2.45
N ARG A 328 15.87 -12.28 3.12
CA ARG A 328 17.22 -11.72 3.10
C ARG A 328 17.87 -11.85 1.73
N ALA A 329 17.85 -13.04 1.14
CA ALA A 329 18.44 -13.31 -0.17
C ALA A 329 17.79 -12.47 -1.29
N ARG A 330 16.49 -12.15 -1.14
CA ARG A 330 15.78 -11.27 -2.05
C ARG A 330 15.89 -9.79 -1.71
N GLU A 331 16.68 -9.42 -0.70
CA GLU A 331 16.84 -8.02 -0.26
C GLU A 331 15.51 -7.34 0.08
N ASN A 332 14.51 -8.12 0.51
CA ASN A 332 13.22 -7.58 0.93
C ASN A 332 13.31 -6.89 2.30
N ILE A 333 14.37 -7.14 3.03
CA ILE A 333 14.71 -6.47 4.29
C ILE A 333 16.04 -5.76 4.08
N GLN A 334 16.05 -4.43 4.27
CA GLN A 334 17.24 -3.59 4.18
C GLN A 334 17.51 -2.93 5.52
N SER A 335 18.78 -2.86 5.90
CA SER A 335 19.22 -2.17 7.12
C SER A 335 19.64 -0.76 6.77
N ILE A 336 19.01 0.23 7.38
CA ILE A 336 19.39 1.64 7.25
C ILE A 336 20.06 2.11 8.55
N GLN A 337 21.14 2.88 8.43
CA GLN A 337 21.80 3.49 9.57
C GLN A 337 21.09 4.78 9.94
N MET A 338 20.60 4.88 11.18
CA MET A 338 19.93 6.05 11.72
C MET A 338 20.94 7.13 12.13
N GLN A 339 20.48 8.37 12.30
CA GLN A 339 21.34 9.50 12.72
C GLN A 339 22.04 9.27 14.08
N ASP A 340 21.45 8.47 14.97
CA ASP A 340 22.03 8.09 16.26
C ASP A 340 23.04 6.93 16.17
N GLY A 341 23.39 6.51 14.97
CA GLY A 341 24.32 5.40 14.70
C GLY A 341 23.68 4.00 14.81
N SER A 342 22.46 3.90 15.31
CA SER A 342 21.75 2.62 15.37
C SER A 342 21.25 2.17 13.99
N HIS A 343 20.91 0.89 13.86
CA HIS A 343 20.35 0.33 12.64
C HIS A 343 18.84 0.10 12.78
N LEU A 344 18.11 0.33 11.70
CA LEU A 344 16.69 0.03 11.57
C LEU A 344 16.48 -0.83 10.33
N GLU A 345 15.84 -1.98 10.50
CA GLU A 345 15.40 -2.81 9.38
C GLU A 345 14.10 -2.29 8.80
N VAL A 346 14.06 -2.15 7.48
CA VAL A 346 12.93 -1.61 6.73
C VAL A 346 12.63 -2.48 5.51
N PRO A 347 11.38 -2.48 5.02
CA PRO A 347 11.07 -3.15 3.75
C PRO A 347 11.89 -2.56 2.60
N GLY A 348 12.44 -3.44 1.77
CA GLY A 348 13.15 -3.07 0.55
C GLY A 348 12.26 -2.41 -0.49
N VAL A 349 12.86 -2.01 -1.61
CA VAL A 349 12.14 -1.35 -2.71
C VAL A 349 11.53 -2.40 -3.65
N LEU A 350 10.28 -2.18 -4.04
CA LEU A 350 9.54 -2.98 -5.01
C LEU A 350 8.85 -2.07 -6.05
N PRO A 351 8.69 -2.57 -7.31
CA PRO A 351 9.17 -3.83 -7.86
C PRO A 351 10.68 -3.84 -8.11
N LYS A 352 11.27 -5.03 -8.31
CA LYS A 352 12.69 -5.19 -8.65
C LYS A 352 12.88 -5.09 -10.16
N LEU A 353 13.41 -3.97 -10.63
CA LEU A 353 13.73 -3.77 -12.05
C LEU A 353 15.17 -4.24 -12.30
N SER A 354 15.36 -5.10 -13.29
CA SER A 354 16.66 -5.74 -13.56
C SER A 354 17.75 -4.76 -14.01
N ARG A 355 17.40 -3.67 -14.67
CA ARG A 355 18.33 -2.68 -15.20
C ARG A 355 18.36 -1.37 -14.43
N THR A 356 17.24 -0.96 -13.87
CA THR A 356 17.03 0.33 -13.19
C THR A 356 16.37 0.11 -11.84
N PRO A 357 17.01 -0.65 -10.91
CA PRO A 357 16.42 -0.93 -9.60
C PRO A 357 16.20 0.36 -8.82
N GLY A 358 15.14 0.36 -8.02
CA GLY A 358 14.96 1.41 -7.02
C GLY A 358 15.89 1.24 -5.82
N SER A 359 16.10 2.30 -5.06
CA SER A 359 17.04 2.31 -3.93
C SER A 359 16.60 3.21 -2.77
N ILE A 360 17.08 2.91 -1.57
CA ILE A 360 16.99 3.81 -0.42
C ILE A 360 18.27 4.65 -0.38
N ARG A 361 18.16 5.92 -0.76
CA ARG A 361 19.30 6.85 -0.88
C ARG A 361 19.47 7.73 0.36
N THR A 362 18.34 8.16 0.95
CA THR A 362 18.35 9.05 2.11
C THR A 362 17.35 8.58 3.16
N LEU A 363 17.64 8.90 4.42
CA LEU A 363 16.72 8.76 5.53
C LEU A 363 15.51 9.70 5.35
N ALA A 364 14.43 9.39 6.06
CA ALA A 364 13.31 10.32 6.16
C ALA A 364 13.77 11.62 6.85
N PRO A 365 13.41 12.79 6.30
CA PRO A 365 13.87 14.08 6.80
C PRO A 365 13.25 14.44 8.16
N THR A 366 13.91 15.31 8.93
CA THR A 366 13.29 16.04 10.06
C THR A 366 12.31 17.10 9.51
N ILE A 367 11.50 17.69 10.39
CA ILE A 367 10.49 18.68 9.97
C ILE A 367 11.19 19.91 9.36
N GLY A 368 10.88 20.20 8.09
CA GLY A 368 11.45 21.36 7.41
C GLY A 368 12.95 21.31 7.16
N GLN A 369 13.56 20.12 7.20
CA GLN A 369 15.00 19.95 7.03
C GLN A 369 15.55 20.65 5.78
N ASN A 370 14.77 20.69 4.71
CA ASN A 370 15.18 21.26 3.43
C ASN A 370 14.47 22.59 3.10
N THR A 371 13.81 23.21 4.09
CA THR A 371 13.00 24.43 3.84
C THR A 371 13.81 25.53 3.18
N ASP A 372 14.98 25.87 3.74
CA ASP A 372 15.82 26.98 3.23
C ASP A 372 16.38 26.66 1.83
N GLU A 373 16.82 25.42 1.62
CA GLU A 373 17.31 24.93 0.34
C GLU A 373 16.24 25.08 -0.75
N ILE A 374 15.04 24.56 -0.49
CA ILE A 374 13.93 24.55 -1.47
C ILE A 374 13.44 25.97 -1.74
N LEU A 375 13.37 26.84 -0.72
CA LEU A 375 12.98 28.24 -0.91
C LEU A 375 14.01 29.00 -1.76
N LYS A 376 15.30 28.73 -1.61
CA LYS A 376 16.36 29.28 -2.47
C LYS A 376 16.27 28.79 -3.91
N GLU A 377 15.94 27.49 -4.12
CA GLU A 377 15.75 26.93 -5.46
C GLU A 377 14.68 27.65 -6.26
N ILE A 378 13.65 28.20 -5.61
CA ILE A 378 12.60 29.00 -6.25
C ILE A 378 12.89 30.54 -6.26
N GLY A 379 14.11 30.92 -5.91
CA GLY A 379 14.61 32.28 -6.07
C GLY A 379 14.40 33.20 -4.88
N LEU A 380 14.03 32.73 -3.69
CA LEU A 380 13.96 33.57 -2.49
C LEU A 380 15.36 33.76 -1.90
N ASP A 381 15.64 35.00 -1.49
CA ASP A 381 16.88 35.35 -0.78
C ASP A 381 16.80 35.07 0.74
N ASP A 382 17.93 35.18 1.43
CA ASP A 382 18.00 34.89 2.87
C ASP A 382 17.11 35.80 3.73
N LEU A 383 16.91 37.06 3.31
CA LEU A 383 16.06 38.04 4.02
C LEU A 383 14.57 37.65 3.88
N GLN A 384 14.15 37.28 2.68
CA GLN A 384 12.80 36.80 2.43
C GLN A 384 12.49 35.51 3.21
N ILE A 385 13.42 34.54 3.23
CA ILE A 385 13.30 33.30 3.98
C ILE A 385 13.21 33.57 5.49
N ALA A 386 14.07 34.46 6.01
CA ALA A 386 14.02 34.86 7.42
C ALA A 386 12.67 35.49 7.80
N SER A 387 12.15 36.37 6.97
CA SER A 387 10.83 37.00 7.15
C SER A 387 9.70 35.98 7.16
N LEU A 388 9.72 34.98 6.27
CA LEU A 388 8.73 33.90 6.26
C LEU A 388 8.76 33.09 7.56
N LYS A 389 9.93 32.80 8.10
CA LYS A 389 10.10 32.09 9.36
C LYS A 389 9.64 32.93 10.57
N GLU A 390 9.99 34.21 10.61
CA GLU A 390 9.55 35.12 11.68
C GLU A 390 8.02 35.20 11.77
N ARG A 391 7.35 35.28 10.62
CA ARG A 391 5.89 35.30 10.51
C ARG A 391 5.23 33.91 10.69
N GLY A 392 6.01 32.86 10.88
CA GLY A 392 5.52 31.49 11.07
C GLY A 392 4.92 30.88 9.80
N VAL A 393 5.21 31.43 8.63
CA VAL A 393 4.78 30.87 7.32
C VAL A 393 5.61 29.63 6.98
N ALA A 394 6.92 29.69 7.22
CA ALA A 394 7.87 28.59 7.01
C ALA A 394 8.56 28.21 8.33
N PHE A 395 9.12 27.01 8.39
CA PHE A 395 9.83 26.51 9.56
C PHE A 395 11.01 25.62 9.16
N THR A 396 12.08 25.67 9.93
CA THR A 396 13.21 24.74 9.91
C THR A 396 13.47 24.28 11.34
N GLN A 397 13.57 22.97 11.56
CA GLN A 397 13.89 22.39 12.87
C GLN A 397 15.38 22.53 13.17
#